data_79688e5bfb8a05e492c87684ada6479b
#
_entry.id   79688e5bfb8a05e492c87684ada6479b
#
_cell.length_a   1.000
_cell.length_b   1.000
_cell.length_c   1.000
_cell.angle_alpha   90.00
_cell.angle_beta   90.00
_cell.angle_gamma   90.00
#
_symmetry.space_group_name_H-M   'P 1'
#
loop_
_entity.id
_entity.type
_entity.pdbx_description
1 polymer ?
#
loop_
_entity_poly.entity_id
_entity_poly.type
_entity_poly.pdbx_seq_one_letter_code
_entity_poly.pdbx_strand_id
1 'polypeptide(L)'
;WQEIWTKSGQWDTFRKEFVSLNAFAGQSIFLRFRLTDSSTDVDLTDPGWTLDNILITSGTATANNDPNIPVTPLTLLYKNYPNPFNPETTLSFTLAKSGRTILKIYNQKGQLVKTLIDADLPSGDYQYVWNGKDNKGISVASGVYLYSLIAEGETHLRKMLLLK
;
A
#
# COMPACT_ATOMS: atom_id res chain seq x y z
N TRP A 1 6.90 -1.72 28.47
CA TRP A 1 6.39 -2.14 27.17
C TRP A 1 5.53 -3.38 27.34
N GLN A 2 4.31 -3.39 26.80
CA GLN A 2 3.43 -4.54 26.77
C GLN A 2 3.42 -5.11 25.36
N GLU A 3 3.65 -6.41 25.20
CA GLU A 3 3.48 -7.09 23.92
C GLU A 3 1.99 -7.30 23.64
N ILE A 4 1.51 -6.84 22.51
CA ILE A 4 0.12 -6.93 22.09
C ILE A 4 -0.07 -7.86 20.88
N TRP A 5 1.03 -8.23 20.25
CA TRP A 5 1.01 -9.09 19.07
C TRP A 5 2.40 -9.66 18.81
N THR A 6 2.46 -10.93 18.45
CA THR A 6 3.67 -11.60 17.99
C THR A 6 3.36 -12.54 16.85
N LYS A 7 4.29 -12.67 15.92
CA LYS A 7 4.22 -13.63 14.83
C LYS A 7 5.60 -14.21 14.59
N SER A 8 5.63 -15.50 14.26
CA SER A 8 6.86 -16.22 13.90
C SER A 8 6.67 -16.94 12.57
N GLY A 9 7.76 -17.21 11.87
CA GLY A 9 7.81 -17.93 10.60
C GLY A 9 8.37 -17.12 9.45
N GLN A 10 8.72 -17.81 8.36
CA GLN A 10 9.17 -17.21 7.10
C GLN A 10 7.98 -17.04 6.17
N TRP A 11 7.89 -15.87 5.52
CA TRP A 11 6.81 -15.57 4.58
C TRP A 11 7.32 -14.84 3.36
N ASP A 12 7.02 -15.36 2.21
CA ASP A 12 7.48 -14.82 0.91
C ASP A 12 6.57 -13.72 0.36
N THR A 13 5.47 -13.41 1.07
CA THR A 13 4.47 -12.46 0.60
C THR A 13 4.02 -11.52 1.70
N PHE A 14 3.72 -10.26 1.34
CA PHE A 14 3.08 -9.31 2.24
C PHE A 14 1.72 -9.82 2.69
N ARG A 15 1.48 -9.79 3.98
CA ARG A 15 0.19 -10.11 4.59
C ARG A 15 -0.34 -8.91 5.36
N LYS A 16 -1.66 -8.75 5.33
CA LYS A 16 -2.34 -7.76 6.18
C LYS A 16 -2.54 -8.39 7.55
N GLU A 17 -2.10 -7.71 8.59
CA GLU A 17 -2.32 -8.11 9.98
C GLU A 17 -3.08 -6.99 10.69
N PHE A 18 -4.01 -7.39 11.55
CA PHE A 18 -4.84 -6.47 12.32
C PHE A 18 -4.61 -6.71 13.80
N VAL A 19 -4.32 -5.65 14.52
CA VAL A 19 -4.10 -5.69 15.97
C VAL A 19 -5.08 -4.73 16.64
N SER A 20 -5.90 -5.22 17.56
CA SER A 20 -6.82 -4.38 18.33
C SER A 20 -6.05 -3.55 19.36
N LEU A 21 -6.28 -2.26 19.36
CA LEU A 21 -5.76 -1.30 20.33
C LEU A 21 -6.83 -0.83 21.32
N ASN A 22 -8.00 -1.48 21.35
CA ASN A 22 -9.13 -1.05 22.17
C ASN A 22 -8.81 -0.98 23.68
N ALA A 23 -7.91 -1.84 24.18
CA ALA A 23 -7.45 -1.81 25.55
C ALA A 23 -6.75 -0.49 25.95
N PHE A 24 -6.34 0.30 24.98
CA PHE A 24 -5.64 1.58 25.16
C PHE A 24 -6.48 2.78 24.76
N ALA A 25 -7.80 2.59 24.59
CA ALA A 25 -8.69 3.67 24.17
C ALA A 25 -8.61 4.87 25.14
N GLY A 26 -8.47 6.06 24.60
CA GLY A 26 -8.33 7.30 25.39
C GLY A 26 -6.94 7.53 25.98
N GLN A 27 -5.96 6.67 25.71
CA GLN A 27 -4.59 6.82 26.17
C GLN A 27 -3.67 7.28 25.04
N SER A 28 -2.62 8.02 25.40
CA SER A 28 -1.50 8.26 24.49
C SER A 28 -0.54 7.08 24.56
N ILE A 29 -0.32 6.41 23.43
CA ILE A 29 0.53 5.22 23.34
C ILE A 29 1.65 5.41 22.32
N PHE A 30 2.74 4.68 22.54
CA PHE A 30 3.80 4.54 21.56
C PHE A 30 3.81 3.09 21.05
N LEU A 31 3.91 2.92 19.73
CA LEU A 31 4.04 1.61 19.10
C LEU A 31 5.49 1.35 18.76
N ARG A 32 5.97 0.16 19.12
CA ARG A 32 7.30 -0.30 18.75
C ARG A 32 7.21 -1.66 18.07
N PHE A 33 7.80 -1.76 16.90
CA PHE A 33 8.00 -3.02 16.21
C PHE A 33 9.38 -3.57 16.57
N ARG A 34 9.43 -4.82 16.98
CA ARG A 34 10.66 -5.49 17.38
C ARG A 34 10.81 -6.77 16.59
N LEU A 35 11.89 -6.87 15.84
CA LEU A 35 12.35 -8.12 15.27
C LEU A 35 13.23 -8.83 16.30
N THR A 36 12.96 -10.09 16.56
CA THR A 36 13.84 -10.96 17.33
C THR A 36 14.14 -12.18 16.49
N ASP A 37 15.40 -12.38 16.19
CA ASP A 37 15.90 -13.60 15.61
C ASP A 37 16.17 -14.58 16.76
N SER A 38 15.62 -15.78 16.64
CA SER A 38 15.87 -16.89 17.57
C SER A 38 16.84 -17.93 16.98
N SER A 39 17.30 -17.73 15.75
CA SER A 39 18.24 -18.62 15.10
C SER A 39 19.67 -18.33 15.58
N THR A 40 20.43 -19.38 15.82
CA THR A 40 21.88 -19.31 16.07
C THR A 40 22.67 -19.29 14.76
N ASP A 41 21.99 -19.40 13.62
CA ASP A 41 22.56 -19.32 12.29
C ASP A 41 22.57 -17.88 11.81
N VAL A 42 23.75 -17.33 11.66
CA VAL A 42 23.99 -16.04 11.02
C VAL A 42 23.91 -16.20 9.49
N ASP A 43 22.77 -16.56 8.97
CA ASP A 43 22.53 -16.47 7.53
C ASP A 43 22.18 -15.02 7.19
N LEU A 44 23.18 -14.27 6.74
CA LEU A 44 23.05 -12.88 6.32
C LEU A 44 22.28 -12.71 5.00
N THR A 45 21.70 -13.79 4.46
CA THR A 45 20.91 -13.77 3.23
C THR A 45 19.43 -13.51 3.50
N ASP A 46 18.99 -13.51 4.76
CA ASP A 46 17.62 -13.20 5.11
C ASP A 46 17.34 -11.70 4.83
N PRO A 47 16.40 -11.36 3.94
CA PRO A 47 16.09 -9.99 3.58
C PRO A 47 15.50 -9.16 4.73
N GLY A 48 15.27 -9.75 5.90
CA GLY A 48 14.70 -9.10 7.07
C GLY A 48 13.20 -8.79 6.91
N TRP A 49 12.70 -7.96 7.80
CA TRP A 49 11.30 -7.56 7.83
C TRP A 49 11.07 -6.24 7.11
N THR A 50 10.03 -6.19 6.32
CA THR A 50 9.52 -4.94 5.76
C THR A 50 8.13 -4.68 6.28
N LEU A 51 7.93 -3.54 6.95
CA LEU A 51 6.62 -3.04 7.33
C LEU A 51 6.23 -1.94 6.35
N ASP A 52 5.08 -2.10 5.70
CA ASP A 52 4.53 -1.09 4.81
C ASP A 52 3.07 -0.81 5.18
N ASN A 53 2.63 0.41 4.95
CA ASN A 53 1.25 0.85 5.14
C ASN A 53 0.69 0.60 6.55
N ILE A 54 1.43 1.03 7.59
CA ILE A 54 0.90 1.04 8.96
C ILE A 54 -0.24 2.05 9.02
N LEU A 55 -1.44 1.56 9.32
CA LEU A 55 -2.65 2.38 9.45
C LEU A 55 -3.23 2.20 10.84
N ILE A 56 -3.42 3.31 11.55
CA ILE A 56 -4.12 3.34 12.83
C ILE A 56 -5.46 4.03 12.61
N THR A 57 -6.55 3.34 12.87
CA THR A 57 -7.90 3.89 12.73
C THR A 57 -8.59 3.93 14.09
N SER A 58 -9.36 4.98 14.35
CA SER A 58 -10.28 5.04 15.47
C SER A 58 -11.70 4.77 14.98
N GLY A 59 -12.39 3.84 15.62
CA GLY A 59 -13.84 3.64 15.44
C GLY A 59 -14.55 3.97 16.74
N THR A 60 -15.80 4.39 16.69
CA THR A 60 -16.67 4.42 17.88
C THR A 60 -16.92 2.97 18.30
N ALA A 61 -16.26 2.53 19.37
CA ALA A 61 -16.54 1.24 19.97
C ALA A 61 -17.95 1.27 20.56
N THR A 62 -18.93 0.73 19.86
CA THR A 62 -20.11 0.21 20.53
C THR A 62 -19.67 -1.04 21.30
N ALA A 63 -19.91 -1.06 22.58
CA ALA A 63 -19.49 -2.10 23.52
C ALA A 63 -20.24 -3.43 23.26
N ASN A 64 -19.91 -4.08 22.16
CA ASN A 64 -20.27 -5.46 21.92
C ASN A 64 -18.98 -6.22 21.60
N ASN A 65 -18.70 -7.28 22.34
CA ASN A 65 -17.62 -8.25 22.10
C ASN A 65 -17.84 -9.02 20.79
N ASP A 66 -18.00 -8.30 19.70
CA ASP A 66 -18.13 -8.88 18.37
C ASP A 66 -16.75 -8.91 17.71
N PRO A 67 -16.22 -10.10 17.36
CA PRO A 67 -14.98 -10.22 16.58
C PRO A 67 -15.11 -9.61 15.18
N ASN A 68 -16.31 -9.20 14.78
CA ASN A 68 -16.60 -8.43 13.57
C ASN A 68 -16.64 -6.92 13.85
N ILE A 69 -15.53 -6.31 14.27
CA ILE A 69 -15.41 -4.87 14.12
C ILE A 69 -15.47 -4.61 12.60
N PRO A 70 -16.47 -3.88 12.09
CA PRO A 70 -16.48 -3.53 10.68
C PRO A 70 -15.26 -2.63 10.45
N VAL A 71 -14.18 -3.22 9.95
CA VAL A 71 -13.07 -2.43 9.41
C VAL A 71 -13.69 -1.63 8.28
N THR A 72 -13.91 -0.35 8.51
CA THR A 72 -14.37 0.53 7.42
C THR A 72 -13.32 0.42 6.32
N PRO A 73 -13.63 -0.18 5.20
CA PRO A 73 -12.66 -0.32 4.13
C PRO A 73 -12.19 1.08 3.74
N LEU A 74 -10.90 1.28 3.59
CA LEU A 74 -10.31 2.52 3.14
C LEU A 74 -9.79 2.36 1.72
N THR A 75 -10.02 3.36 0.90
CA THR A 75 -9.36 3.46 -0.40
C THR A 75 -7.90 3.81 -0.18
N LEU A 76 -7.00 2.96 -0.66
CA LEU A 76 -5.54 3.07 -0.47
C LEU A 76 -4.83 2.92 -1.79
N LEU A 77 -3.89 3.82 -2.06
CA LEU A 77 -2.92 3.66 -3.14
C LEU A 77 -1.59 3.20 -2.53
N TYR A 78 -1.08 2.04 -2.94
CA TYR A 78 0.17 1.48 -2.41
C TYR A 78 1.39 2.01 -3.15
N LYS A 79 2.58 1.83 -2.57
CA LYS A 79 3.84 2.03 -3.29
C LYS A 79 3.93 1.05 -4.44
N ASN A 80 4.45 1.51 -5.56
CA ASN A 80 4.72 0.62 -6.69
C ASN A 80 5.90 -0.32 -6.38
N TYR A 81 5.85 -1.51 -6.95
CA TYR A 81 6.94 -2.48 -6.82
C TYR A 81 7.23 -3.15 -8.17
N PRO A 82 8.51 -3.24 -8.55
CA PRO A 82 9.69 -2.65 -7.92
C PRO A 82 9.75 -1.12 -8.01
N ASN A 83 10.54 -0.47 -7.14
CA ASN A 83 10.85 0.95 -7.20
C ASN A 83 12.25 1.22 -6.60
N PRO A 84 13.29 1.60 -7.35
CA PRO A 84 13.27 1.87 -8.79
C PRO A 84 12.90 0.67 -9.67
N PHE A 85 12.44 0.92 -10.90
CA PHE A 85 12.01 -0.15 -11.82
C PHE A 85 12.61 -0.02 -13.22
N ASN A 86 12.70 -1.15 -13.97
CA ASN A 86 13.21 -1.21 -15.35
C ASN A 86 12.58 -2.40 -16.10
N PRO A 87 11.82 -2.21 -17.17
CA PRO A 87 11.02 -1.02 -17.47
C PRO A 87 9.63 -1.09 -16.83
N GLU A 88 9.33 -2.16 -16.08
CA GLU A 88 7.99 -2.49 -15.57
C GLU A 88 7.88 -2.35 -14.05
N THR A 89 6.72 -1.90 -13.61
CA THR A 89 6.36 -1.83 -12.20
C THR A 89 4.87 -2.09 -12.02
N THR A 90 4.50 -2.66 -10.88
CA THR A 90 3.11 -2.89 -10.49
C THR A 90 2.62 -1.76 -9.58
N LEU A 91 1.49 -1.18 -9.93
CA LEU A 91 0.74 -0.22 -9.15
C LEU A 91 -0.43 -0.95 -8.51
N SER A 92 -0.52 -0.93 -7.19
CA SER A 92 -1.57 -1.61 -6.44
C SER A 92 -2.40 -0.61 -5.66
N PHE A 93 -3.70 -0.86 -5.55
CA PHE A 93 -4.60 -0.06 -4.73
C PHE A 93 -5.78 -0.89 -4.25
N THR A 94 -6.41 -0.44 -3.16
CA THR A 94 -7.67 -0.97 -2.64
C THR A 94 -8.74 0.10 -2.80
N LEU A 95 -9.93 -0.29 -3.23
CA LEU A 95 -11.13 0.55 -3.24
C LEU A 95 -12.05 0.14 -2.09
N ALA A 96 -12.39 1.10 -1.25
CA ALA A 96 -13.35 0.91 -0.17
C ALA A 96 -14.78 0.73 -0.69
N LYS A 97 -15.13 1.45 -1.75
CA LYS A 97 -16.46 1.45 -2.36
C LYS A 97 -16.37 1.33 -3.87
N SER A 98 -17.40 0.76 -4.45
CA SER A 98 -17.58 0.75 -5.92
C SER A 98 -17.83 2.16 -6.44
N GLY A 99 -17.21 2.48 -7.59
CA GLY A 99 -17.41 3.78 -8.23
C GLY A 99 -16.37 4.11 -9.28
N ARG A 100 -16.50 5.33 -9.83
CA ARG A 100 -15.60 5.85 -10.84
C ARG A 100 -14.16 5.91 -10.30
N THR A 101 -13.26 5.22 -10.99
CA THR A 101 -11.86 5.09 -10.62
C THR A 101 -10.99 5.51 -11.79
N ILE A 102 -10.03 6.38 -11.53
CA ILE A 102 -9.10 6.88 -12.52
C ILE A 102 -7.67 6.72 -12.00
N LEU A 103 -6.84 5.97 -12.72
CA LEU A 103 -5.41 5.81 -12.42
C LEU A 103 -4.60 6.40 -13.57
N LYS A 104 -3.84 7.46 -13.29
CA LYS A 104 -3.05 8.22 -14.26
C LYS A 104 -1.60 8.34 -13.83
N ILE A 105 -0.73 8.46 -14.81
CA ILE A 105 0.72 8.67 -14.65
C ILE A 105 1.11 10.00 -15.27
N TYR A 106 1.94 10.75 -14.57
CA TYR A 106 2.42 12.07 -14.97
C TYR A 106 3.94 12.13 -14.89
N ASN A 107 4.55 12.98 -15.70
CA ASN A 107 5.97 13.32 -15.59
C ASN A 107 6.19 14.39 -14.50
N GLN A 108 7.45 14.77 -14.24
CA GLN A 108 7.82 15.79 -13.26
C GLN A 108 7.24 17.19 -13.53
N LYS A 109 6.86 17.46 -14.79
CA LYS A 109 6.22 18.72 -15.19
C LYS A 109 4.69 18.70 -15.00
N GLY A 110 4.14 17.60 -14.46
CA GLY A 110 2.69 17.43 -14.30
C GLY A 110 1.95 17.09 -15.61
N GLN A 111 2.67 16.80 -16.69
CA GLN A 111 2.06 16.42 -17.96
C GLN A 111 1.62 14.96 -17.91
N LEU A 112 0.40 14.68 -18.40
CA LEU A 112 -0.13 13.33 -18.50
C LEU A 112 0.72 12.47 -19.44
N VAL A 113 1.18 11.33 -18.94
CA VAL A 113 1.95 10.33 -19.68
C VAL A 113 1.06 9.17 -20.07
N LYS A 114 0.33 8.61 -19.12
CA LYS A 114 -0.51 7.42 -19.33
C LYS A 114 -1.77 7.49 -18.48
N THR A 115 -2.89 7.08 -19.06
CA THR A 115 -4.08 6.68 -18.32
C THR A 115 -4.12 5.16 -18.30
N LEU A 116 -4.03 4.56 -17.12
CA LEU A 116 -4.10 3.11 -16.93
C LEU A 116 -5.53 2.64 -16.73
N ILE A 117 -6.33 3.44 -16.01
CA ILE A 117 -7.74 3.16 -15.72
C ILE A 117 -8.53 4.44 -15.87
N ASP A 118 -9.72 4.33 -16.40
CA ASP A 118 -10.79 5.34 -16.36
C ASP A 118 -12.13 4.61 -16.52
N ALA A 119 -12.62 3.98 -15.42
CA ALA A 119 -13.78 3.10 -15.43
C ALA A 119 -14.46 3.05 -14.06
N ASP A 120 -15.70 2.58 -14.03
CA ASP A 120 -16.35 2.20 -12.79
C ASP A 120 -15.87 0.82 -12.36
N LEU A 121 -15.33 0.73 -11.14
CA LEU A 121 -14.82 -0.51 -10.56
C LEU A 121 -15.58 -0.87 -9.28
N PRO A 122 -15.83 -2.16 -9.00
CA PRO A 122 -16.28 -2.64 -7.70
C PRO A 122 -15.30 -2.30 -6.57
N SER A 123 -15.74 -2.37 -5.32
CA SER A 123 -14.84 -2.39 -4.17
C SER A 123 -13.93 -3.62 -4.23
N GLY A 124 -12.66 -3.49 -3.83
CA GLY A 124 -11.71 -4.59 -3.85
C GLY A 124 -10.28 -4.15 -4.07
N ASP A 125 -9.41 -5.15 -4.20
CA ASP A 125 -7.96 -4.97 -4.44
C ASP A 125 -7.65 -5.08 -5.93
N TYR A 126 -6.80 -4.17 -6.42
CA TYR A 126 -6.44 -4.05 -7.84
C TYR A 126 -4.94 -3.93 -8.03
N GLN A 127 -4.47 -4.48 -9.14
CA GLN A 127 -3.07 -4.39 -9.56
C GLN A 127 -3.00 -4.10 -11.07
N TYR A 128 -2.18 -3.13 -11.43
CA TYR A 128 -1.95 -2.73 -12.82
C TYR A 128 -0.47 -2.57 -13.08
N VAL A 129 0.00 -3.15 -14.19
CA VAL A 129 1.39 -3.04 -14.60
C VAL A 129 1.57 -1.84 -15.52
N TRP A 130 2.57 -1.01 -15.21
CA TRP A 130 3.05 0.00 -16.14
C TRP A 130 4.42 -0.37 -16.66
N ASN A 131 4.54 -0.40 -17.98
CA ASN A 131 5.74 -0.82 -18.72
C ASN A 131 6.60 0.34 -19.23
N GLY A 132 6.53 1.50 -18.62
CA GLY A 132 7.33 2.66 -19.01
C GLY A 132 6.98 3.24 -20.40
N LYS A 133 5.72 3.07 -20.87
CA LYS A 133 5.24 3.61 -22.13
C LYS A 133 4.11 4.64 -21.91
N ASP A 134 4.03 5.62 -22.81
CA ASP A 134 2.96 6.60 -22.82
C ASP A 134 1.64 6.04 -23.42
N ASN A 135 0.63 6.92 -23.59
CA ASN A 135 -0.64 6.55 -24.22
C ASN A 135 -0.52 6.12 -25.69
N LYS A 136 0.55 6.55 -26.38
CA LYS A 136 0.83 6.20 -27.77
C LYS A 136 1.68 4.92 -27.89
N GLY A 137 2.05 4.30 -26.78
CA GLY A 137 2.93 3.13 -26.75
C GLY A 137 4.42 3.46 -26.91
N ILE A 138 4.80 4.72 -26.86
CA ILE A 138 6.19 5.17 -26.98
C ILE A 138 6.85 5.08 -25.60
N SER A 139 8.05 4.51 -25.56
CA SER A 139 8.85 4.43 -24.33
C SER A 139 9.23 5.80 -23.83
N VAL A 140 9.00 6.07 -22.55
CA VAL A 140 9.37 7.33 -21.90
C VAL A 140 10.80 7.29 -21.36
N ALA A 141 11.41 8.44 -21.09
CA ALA A 141 12.79 8.53 -20.57
C ALA A 141 12.89 8.04 -19.12
N SER A 142 14.12 7.68 -18.67
CA SER A 142 14.42 7.49 -17.26
C SER A 142 14.12 8.76 -16.47
N GLY A 143 13.63 8.61 -15.25
CA GLY A 143 13.32 9.75 -14.40
C GLY A 143 12.21 9.47 -13.39
N VAL A 144 11.86 10.51 -12.64
CA VAL A 144 10.77 10.46 -11.66
C VAL A 144 9.43 10.68 -12.36
N TYR A 145 8.48 9.84 -12.02
CA TYR A 145 7.08 9.91 -12.44
C TYR A 145 6.18 9.96 -11.21
N LEU A 146 5.01 10.55 -11.37
CA LEU A 146 3.95 10.57 -10.38
C LEU A 146 2.79 9.71 -10.88
N TYR A 147 2.17 8.96 -10.00
CA TYR A 147 0.91 8.28 -10.30
C TYR A 147 -0.17 8.71 -9.33
N SER A 148 -1.36 8.91 -9.86
CA SER A 148 -2.51 9.43 -9.15
C SER A 148 -3.68 8.47 -9.29
N LEU A 149 -4.27 8.09 -8.17
CA LEU A 149 -5.56 7.41 -8.08
C LEU A 149 -6.62 8.41 -7.65
N ILE A 150 -7.67 8.56 -8.46
CA ILE A 150 -8.85 9.35 -8.13
C ILE A 150 -10.00 8.36 -7.96
N ALA A 151 -10.55 8.30 -6.76
CA ALA A 151 -11.68 7.44 -6.40
C ALA A 151 -12.45 8.06 -5.24
N GLU A 152 -13.75 7.86 -5.17
CA GLU A 152 -14.61 8.34 -4.07
C GLU A 152 -14.53 9.86 -3.80
N GLY A 153 -14.18 10.65 -4.82
CA GLY A 153 -13.98 12.10 -4.67
C GLY A 153 -12.64 12.50 -4.08
N GLU A 154 -11.77 11.56 -3.74
CA GLU A 154 -10.44 11.79 -3.20
C GLU A 154 -9.35 11.54 -4.25
N THR A 155 -8.21 12.18 -4.05
CA THR A 155 -7.03 12.00 -4.90
C THR A 155 -5.86 11.54 -4.06
N HIS A 156 -5.33 10.36 -4.38
CA HIS A 156 -4.12 9.81 -3.79
C HIS A 156 -2.98 9.94 -4.79
N LEU A 157 -1.81 10.41 -4.34
CA LEU A 157 -0.65 10.66 -5.19
C LEU A 157 0.60 9.98 -4.63
N ARG A 158 1.39 9.35 -5.50
CA ARG A 158 2.69 8.77 -5.15
C ARG A 158 3.71 8.98 -6.26
N LYS A 159 4.99 8.84 -5.91
CA LYS A 159 6.13 8.96 -6.84
C LYS A 159 6.79 7.61 -7.09
N MET A 160 7.37 7.46 -8.28
CA MET A 160 8.15 6.30 -8.69
C MET A 160 9.35 6.72 -9.53
N LEU A 161 10.38 5.86 -9.60
CA LEU A 161 11.62 6.11 -10.34
C LEU A 161 11.83 5.03 -11.41
N LEU A 162 11.81 5.45 -12.68
CA LEU A 162 12.15 4.61 -13.82
C LEU A 162 13.64 4.74 -14.12
N LEU A 163 14.32 3.61 -14.19
CA LEU A 163 15.71 3.48 -14.66
C LEU A 163 15.72 2.65 -15.95
N LYS A 164 16.51 3.06 -16.91
CA LYS A 164 16.76 2.32 -18.16
C LYS A 164 18.24 2.10 -18.32
#